data_201574a5fa6f0c6c1b9c86f9245ca4a5
#
_entry.id   201574a5fa6f0c6c1b9c86f9245ca4a5
#
_cell.length_a   1.000
_cell.length_b   1.000
_cell.length_c   1.000
_cell.angle_alpha   90.00
_cell.angle_beta   90.00
_cell.angle_gamma   90.00
#
_symmetry.space_group_name_H-M   'P 1'
#
loop_
_entity.id
_entity.type
_entity.pdbx_description
1 polymer ?
#
loop_
_entity_poly.entity_id
_entity_poly.type
_entity_poly.pdbx_seq_one_letter_code
_entity_poly.pdbx_strand_id
1 'polypeptide(L)'
;GVLAGCVTGVIHVKCKVRDLFSGIIVMTALYSINLRIAGMKANLPFLSQDTIFDNEWTRNSLPASVRPYIVVIILAVIALICKFVLDWYLNTRSGYLLRAAGDNDALGTALAEDKGRVKIIGLAIANGFAALAGGVLAQKQAFFDISIGTGTMVFGLASVILGTQLFHRFGKLKATTAVIAGAILYKACVAFVISMRIVKATDLKLITAAILLLILIVSDSMKRKGAHHA
;
A
#
# COMPACT_ATOMS: atom_id res chain seq x y z
N GLY A 1 -6.80 -0.34 11.68
CA GLY A 1 -5.61 -0.84 10.98
C GLY A 1 -4.59 -1.42 11.93
N VAL A 2 -4.03 -0.63 12.83
CA VAL A 2 -2.96 -1.06 13.76
C VAL A 2 -3.35 -2.33 14.55
N LEU A 3 -4.54 -2.35 15.14
CA LEU A 3 -5.03 -3.53 15.87
C LEU A 3 -5.15 -4.76 14.96
N ALA A 4 -5.66 -4.59 13.75
CA ALA A 4 -5.73 -5.67 12.77
C ALA A 4 -4.35 -6.21 12.42
N GLY A 5 -3.37 -5.33 12.24
CA GLY A 5 -1.97 -5.69 12.02
C GLY A 5 -1.35 -6.42 13.20
N CYS A 6 -1.63 -6.00 14.43
CA CYS A 6 -1.21 -6.73 15.63
C CYS A 6 -1.79 -8.14 15.67
N VAL A 7 -3.09 -8.31 15.39
CA VAL A 7 -3.74 -9.62 15.34
C VAL A 7 -3.12 -10.49 14.26
N THR A 8 -2.92 -9.96 13.05
CA THR A 8 -2.23 -10.67 11.97
C THR A 8 -0.84 -11.13 12.39
N GLY A 9 -0.07 -10.23 13.02
CA GLY A 9 1.26 -10.55 13.52
C GLY A 9 1.28 -11.60 14.63
N VAL A 10 0.33 -11.55 15.54
CA VAL A 10 0.19 -12.57 16.60
C VAL A 10 -0.15 -13.94 16.02
N ILE A 11 -1.06 -14.02 15.06
CA ILE A 11 -1.41 -15.25 14.37
C ILE A 11 -0.18 -15.82 13.64
N HIS A 12 0.56 -14.95 12.92
CA HIS A 12 1.77 -15.36 12.23
C HIS A 12 2.84 -15.89 13.18
N VAL A 13 3.16 -15.13 14.25
CA VAL A 13 4.29 -15.44 15.14
C VAL A 13 3.96 -16.53 16.13
N LYS A 14 2.80 -16.43 16.83
CA LYS A 14 2.44 -17.39 17.89
C LYS A 14 1.80 -18.66 17.36
N CYS A 15 0.92 -18.56 16.36
CA CYS A 15 0.29 -19.73 15.77
C CYS A 15 1.11 -20.36 14.65
N LYS A 16 2.29 -19.78 14.31
CA LYS A 16 3.20 -20.24 13.24
C LYS A 16 2.51 -20.41 11.88
N VAL A 17 1.48 -19.63 11.63
CA VAL A 17 0.78 -19.59 10.35
C VAL A 17 1.61 -18.80 9.34
N ARG A 18 1.68 -19.23 8.09
CA ARG A 18 2.39 -18.50 7.02
C ARG A 18 1.82 -17.08 6.88
N ASP A 19 2.69 -16.12 6.56
CA ASP A 19 2.38 -14.69 6.46
C ASP A 19 1.13 -14.42 5.63
N LEU A 20 1.04 -15.01 4.43
CA LEU A 20 -0.07 -14.82 3.51
C LEU A 20 -1.40 -15.33 4.11
N PHE A 21 -1.38 -16.51 4.74
CA PHE A 21 -2.58 -17.09 5.33
C PHE A 21 -3.07 -16.30 6.55
N SER A 22 -2.16 -15.81 7.39
CA SER A 22 -2.54 -14.96 8.53
C SER A 22 -3.25 -13.69 8.07
N GLY A 23 -2.76 -13.08 6.98
CA GLY A 23 -3.40 -11.92 6.35
C GLY A 23 -4.79 -12.23 5.81
N ILE A 24 -4.97 -13.35 5.10
CA ILE A 24 -6.26 -13.78 4.55
C ILE A 24 -7.28 -14.04 5.66
N ILE A 25 -6.88 -14.72 6.73
CA ILE A 25 -7.76 -15.01 7.89
C ILE A 25 -8.27 -13.70 8.50
N VAL A 26 -7.37 -12.76 8.79
CA VAL A 26 -7.74 -11.46 9.37
C VAL A 26 -8.57 -10.62 8.41
N MET A 27 -8.25 -10.61 7.12
CA MET A 27 -9.04 -9.92 6.10
C MET A 27 -10.47 -10.45 6.05
N THR A 28 -10.66 -11.78 6.11
CA THR A 28 -11.98 -12.41 6.09
C THR A 28 -12.78 -12.08 7.36
N ALA A 29 -12.13 -12.10 8.52
CA ALA A 29 -12.75 -11.71 9.78
C ALA A 29 -13.17 -10.24 9.79
N LEU A 30 -12.28 -9.35 9.32
CA LEU A 30 -12.54 -7.92 9.22
C LEU A 30 -13.66 -7.59 8.24
N TYR A 31 -13.83 -8.37 7.16
CA TYR A 31 -14.96 -8.18 6.26
C TYR A 31 -16.30 -8.23 7.01
N SER A 32 -16.50 -9.25 7.83
CA SER A 32 -17.74 -9.42 8.61
C SER A 32 -17.90 -8.34 9.69
N ILE A 33 -16.79 -7.94 10.33
CA ILE A 33 -16.79 -6.87 11.34
C ILE A 33 -17.15 -5.53 10.69
N ASN A 34 -16.50 -5.19 9.58
CA ASN A 34 -16.75 -3.95 8.86
C ASN A 34 -18.19 -3.89 8.32
N LEU A 35 -18.73 -5.01 7.83
CA LEU A 35 -20.11 -5.08 7.37
C LEU A 35 -21.11 -4.79 8.50
N ARG A 36 -20.85 -5.31 9.71
CA ARG A 36 -21.67 -5.01 10.89
C ARG A 36 -21.58 -3.54 11.30
N ILE A 37 -20.38 -2.96 11.30
CA ILE A 37 -20.18 -1.53 11.62
C ILE A 37 -20.88 -0.65 10.59
N ALA A 38 -20.88 -1.04 9.32
CA ALA A 38 -21.57 -0.32 8.22
C ALA A 38 -23.10 -0.54 8.20
N GLY A 39 -23.68 -1.19 9.25
CA GLY A 39 -25.13 -1.46 9.30
C GLY A 39 -25.60 -2.46 8.25
N MET A 40 -24.79 -3.49 7.96
CA MET A 40 -25.05 -4.53 6.95
C MET A 40 -25.15 -4.00 5.51
N LYS A 41 -24.60 -2.81 5.25
CA LYS A 41 -24.53 -2.23 3.92
C LYS A 41 -23.12 -2.37 3.35
N ALA A 42 -22.99 -3.00 2.19
CA ALA A 42 -21.70 -3.17 1.52
C ALA A 42 -21.18 -1.85 0.94
N ASN A 43 -22.07 -0.93 0.62
CA ASN A 43 -21.76 0.41 0.11
C ASN A 43 -22.50 1.46 0.93
N LEU A 44 -21.78 2.46 1.42
CA LEU A 44 -22.32 3.53 2.25
C LEU A 44 -21.89 4.89 1.66
N PRO A 45 -22.79 5.66 1.01
CA PRO A 45 -22.48 6.97 0.48
C PRO A 45 -22.43 8.04 1.58
N PHE A 46 -21.50 9.02 1.43
CA PHE A 46 -21.30 10.15 2.34
C PHE A 46 -21.83 11.47 1.74
N LEU A 47 -22.95 11.43 1.02
CA LEU A 47 -23.45 12.51 0.16
C LEU A 47 -23.68 13.87 0.85
N SER A 48 -23.78 13.90 2.18
CA SER A 48 -24.07 15.11 2.94
C SER A 48 -23.04 15.42 4.03
N GLN A 49 -21.89 14.76 4.01
CA GLN A 49 -20.87 14.99 5.03
C GLN A 49 -19.64 15.69 4.44
N ASP A 50 -19.14 16.68 5.18
CA ASP A 50 -17.90 17.33 4.83
C ASP A 50 -16.73 16.36 4.86
N THR A 51 -15.91 16.39 3.81
CA THR A 51 -14.71 15.57 3.68
C THR A 51 -13.45 16.43 3.81
N ILE A 52 -12.29 15.81 3.98
CA ILE A 52 -11.01 16.55 3.98
C ILE A 52 -10.81 17.30 2.65
N PHE A 53 -11.42 16.83 1.57
CA PHE A 53 -11.27 17.39 0.22
C PHE A 53 -12.32 18.45 -0.12
N ASP A 54 -13.49 18.37 0.49
CA ASP A 54 -14.63 19.25 0.24
C ASP A 54 -15.30 19.61 1.57
N ASN A 55 -14.90 20.74 2.15
CA ASN A 55 -15.44 21.31 3.35
C ASN A 55 -15.58 22.85 3.19
N GLU A 56 -16.26 23.49 4.11
CA GLU A 56 -16.48 24.96 4.05
C GLU A 56 -15.17 25.74 3.95
N TRP A 57 -14.12 25.27 4.61
CA TRP A 57 -12.83 25.95 4.56
C TRP A 57 -12.20 25.86 3.15
N THR A 58 -12.25 24.72 2.50
CA THR A 58 -11.72 24.56 1.13
C THR A 58 -12.53 25.33 0.10
N ARG A 59 -13.84 25.50 0.34
CA ARG A 59 -14.73 26.28 -0.54
C ARG A 59 -14.53 27.78 -0.40
N ASN A 60 -14.32 28.30 0.82
CA ASN A 60 -14.29 29.72 1.09
C ASN A 60 -12.87 30.32 1.08
N SER A 61 -11.83 29.56 1.48
CA SER A 61 -10.48 30.09 1.65
C SER A 61 -9.61 29.99 0.41
N LEU A 62 -10.04 29.23 -0.63
CA LEU A 62 -9.18 28.95 -1.77
C LEU A 62 -9.69 29.60 -3.07
N PRO A 63 -8.75 30.24 -3.84
CA PRO A 63 -9.07 30.79 -5.16
C PRO A 63 -9.61 29.70 -6.08
N ALA A 64 -10.52 30.05 -6.97
CA ALA A 64 -11.14 29.13 -7.93
C ALA A 64 -10.10 28.39 -8.80
N SER A 65 -8.96 29.01 -9.07
CA SER A 65 -7.85 28.43 -9.84
C SER A 65 -7.17 27.24 -9.15
N VAL A 66 -7.17 27.18 -7.82
CA VAL A 66 -6.45 26.15 -7.04
C VAL A 66 -7.36 24.99 -6.68
N ARG A 67 -8.69 25.19 -6.66
CA ARG A 67 -9.67 24.15 -6.30
C ARG A 67 -9.48 22.82 -7.03
N PRO A 68 -9.25 22.74 -8.35
CA PRO A 68 -9.08 21.45 -9.02
C PRO A 68 -7.81 20.69 -8.58
N TYR A 69 -6.80 21.41 -8.09
CA TYR A 69 -5.52 20.81 -7.66
C TYR A 69 -5.47 20.47 -6.17
N ILE A 70 -6.45 20.91 -5.37
CA ILE A 70 -6.42 20.74 -3.91
C ILE A 70 -6.37 19.27 -3.51
N VAL A 71 -7.08 18.40 -4.21
CA VAL A 71 -7.08 16.96 -3.97
C VAL A 71 -5.67 16.38 -4.13
N VAL A 72 -4.97 16.79 -5.19
CA VAL A 72 -3.61 16.34 -5.46
C VAL A 72 -2.64 16.86 -4.41
N ILE A 73 -2.79 18.13 -4.01
CA ILE A 73 -1.94 18.74 -2.98
C ILE A 73 -2.13 18.04 -1.64
N ILE A 74 -3.37 17.83 -1.19
CA ILE A 74 -3.66 17.14 0.08
C ILE A 74 -3.11 15.71 0.05
N LEU A 75 -3.34 14.96 -1.04
CA LEU A 75 -2.82 13.61 -1.19
C LEU A 75 -1.30 13.57 -1.18
N ALA A 76 -0.64 14.53 -1.86
CA ALA A 76 0.81 14.63 -1.86
C ALA A 76 1.36 14.93 -0.46
N VAL A 77 0.74 15.84 0.28
CA VAL A 77 1.13 16.16 1.66
C VAL A 77 0.97 14.94 2.57
N ILE A 78 -0.16 14.23 2.51
CA ILE A 78 -0.38 13.01 3.30
C ILE A 78 0.66 11.95 2.93
N ALA A 79 0.93 11.73 1.64
CA ALA A 79 1.92 10.76 1.19
C ALA A 79 3.34 11.12 1.67
N LEU A 80 3.71 12.40 1.65
CA LEU A 80 5.00 12.86 2.16
C LEU A 80 5.10 12.67 3.67
N ILE A 81 4.07 13.02 4.43
CA ILE A 81 4.05 12.79 5.89
C ILE A 81 4.22 11.30 6.19
N CYS A 82 3.44 10.43 5.54
CA CYS A 82 3.55 8.99 5.70
C CYS A 82 4.94 8.47 5.35
N LYS A 83 5.53 8.98 4.27
CA LYS A 83 6.90 8.66 3.86
C LYS A 83 7.91 9.05 4.94
N PHE A 84 7.84 10.29 5.46
CA PHE A 84 8.77 10.74 6.49
C PHE A 84 8.61 9.95 7.79
N VAL A 85 7.39 9.65 8.21
CA VAL A 85 7.11 8.82 9.40
C VAL A 85 7.68 7.40 9.20
N LEU A 86 7.49 6.81 8.02
CA LEU A 86 8.03 5.49 7.72
C LEU A 86 9.57 5.50 7.65
N ASP A 87 10.16 6.50 6.99
CA ASP A 87 11.62 6.67 6.93
C ASP A 87 12.22 6.84 8.32
N TRP A 88 11.58 7.62 9.19
CA TRP A 88 11.99 7.80 10.57
C TRP A 88 11.94 6.48 11.35
N TYR A 89 10.82 5.74 11.26
CA TYR A 89 10.70 4.43 11.90
C TYR A 89 11.78 3.45 11.40
N LEU A 90 12.00 3.38 10.10
CA LEU A 90 12.98 2.47 9.49
C LEU A 90 14.43 2.79 9.88
N ASN A 91 14.71 3.98 10.38
CA ASN A 91 16.01 4.38 10.94
C ASN A 91 16.12 4.14 12.46
N THR A 92 15.10 3.59 13.11
CA THR A 92 15.16 3.14 14.51
C THR A 92 15.77 1.74 14.61
N ARG A 93 16.17 1.33 15.83
CA ARG A 93 16.64 -0.04 16.08
C ARG A 93 15.65 -1.10 15.61
N SER A 94 14.35 -0.91 15.90
CA SER A 94 13.28 -1.81 15.45
C SER A 94 13.18 -1.88 13.94
N GLY A 95 13.33 -0.75 13.24
CA GLY A 95 13.32 -0.69 11.78
C GLY A 95 14.50 -1.40 11.13
N TYR A 96 15.69 -1.27 11.70
CA TYR A 96 16.88 -2.02 11.24
C TYR A 96 16.70 -3.53 11.43
N LEU A 97 16.18 -3.96 12.58
CA LEU A 97 15.89 -5.37 12.84
C LEU A 97 14.81 -5.93 11.89
N LEU A 98 13.78 -5.12 11.58
CA LEU A 98 12.76 -5.51 10.63
C LEU A 98 13.31 -5.75 9.22
N ARG A 99 14.24 -4.90 8.77
CA ARG A 99 14.96 -5.09 7.49
C ARG A 99 15.84 -6.33 7.53
N ALA A 100 16.65 -6.48 8.57
CA ALA A 100 17.53 -7.64 8.73
C ALA A 100 16.75 -8.96 8.77
N ALA A 101 15.59 -8.98 9.45
CA ALA A 101 14.71 -10.14 9.48
C ALA A 101 14.06 -10.46 8.09
N GLY A 102 13.94 -9.45 7.21
CA GLY A 102 13.47 -9.63 5.84
C GLY A 102 14.55 -10.16 4.89
N ASP A 103 15.81 -9.75 5.10
CA ASP A 103 16.92 -10.10 4.22
C ASP A 103 17.50 -11.49 4.53
N ASN A 104 17.61 -11.86 5.81
CA ASN A 104 18.16 -13.16 6.21
C ASN A 104 17.61 -13.62 7.57
N ASP A 105 16.87 -14.72 7.55
CA ASP A 105 16.27 -15.32 8.75
C ASP A 105 17.33 -15.78 9.79
N ALA A 106 18.56 -16.13 9.36
CA ALA A 106 19.65 -16.56 10.23
C ALA A 106 20.31 -15.39 11.00
N LEU A 107 20.42 -14.20 10.39
CA LEU A 107 21.01 -13.02 11.04
C LEU A 107 20.17 -12.50 12.22
N GLY A 108 18.86 -12.63 12.14
CA GLY A 108 17.98 -12.19 13.23
C GLY A 108 18.10 -13.05 14.50
N THR A 109 18.63 -14.31 14.45
CA THR A 109 18.90 -15.14 15.63
C THR A 109 20.15 -14.72 16.38
N ALA A 110 21.13 -14.13 15.68
CA ALA A 110 22.39 -13.69 16.26
C ALA A 110 22.25 -12.40 17.11
N LEU A 111 21.19 -11.61 16.90
CA LEU A 111 21.00 -10.31 17.55
C LEU A 111 20.19 -10.36 18.86
N ALA A 112 19.90 -11.55 19.41
CA ALA A 112 19.30 -11.80 20.73
C ALA A 112 17.96 -11.05 21.02
N GLU A 113 17.35 -10.42 20.02
CA GLU A 113 16.03 -9.75 20.17
C GLU A 113 14.89 -10.61 19.63
N ASP A 114 13.72 -10.48 20.25
CA ASP A 114 12.51 -11.25 19.91
C ASP A 114 12.01 -10.86 18.51
N LYS A 115 12.46 -11.58 17.48
CA LYS A 115 12.02 -11.43 16.09
C LYS A 115 10.50 -11.36 15.94
N GLY A 116 9.78 -12.09 16.78
CA GLY A 116 8.34 -12.11 16.78
C GLY A 116 7.74 -10.74 17.06
N ARG A 117 8.25 -10.02 18.05
CA ARG A 117 7.79 -8.67 18.38
C ARG A 117 8.05 -7.70 17.25
N VAL A 118 9.21 -7.75 16.63
CA VAL A 118 9.56 -6.85 15.52
C VAL A 118 8.66 -7.07 14.32
N LYS A 119 8.36 -8.33 13.96
CA LYS A 119 7.40 -8.68 12.91
C LYS A 119 5.98 -8.19 13.23
N ILE A 120 5.52 -8.36 14.48
CA ILE A 120 4.20 -7.85 14.92
C ILE A 120 4.11 -6.33 14.77
N ILE A 121 5.13 -5.60 15.21
CA ILE A 121 5.18 -4.14 15.10
C ILE A 121 5.20 -3.71 13.62
N GLY A 122 5.99 -4.36 12.78
CA GLY A 122 6.04 -4.08 11.34
C GLY A 122 4.69 -4.28 10.66
N LEU A 123 3.99 -5.38 10.96
CA LEU A 123 2.64 -5.65 10.44
C LEU A 123 1.60 -4.66 10.99
N ALA A 124 1.72 -4.24 12.26
CA ALA A 124 0.86 -3.23 12.86
C ALA A 124 0.98 -1.88 12.15
N ILE A 125 2.20 -1.43 11.89
CA ILE A 125 2.48 -0.19 11.16
C ILE A 125 1.98 -0.29 9.71
N ALA A 126 2.27 -1.38 9.01
CA ALA A 126 1.84 -1.58 7.63
C ALA A 126 0.31 -1.53 7.48
N ASN A 127 -0.42 -2.23 8.37
CA ASN A 127 -1.88 -2.19 8.38
C ASN A 127 -2.44 -0.84 8.85
N GLY A 128 -1.71 -0.09 9.68
CA GLY A 128 -2.02 1.29 10.04
C GLY A 128 -2.01 2.21 8.81
N PHE A 129 -0.97 2.15 7.99
CA PHE A 129 -0.90 2.89 6.73
C PHE A 129 -1.96 2.44 5.72
N ALA A 130 -2.25 1.13 5.63
CA ALA A 130 -3.30 0.62 4.77
C ALA A 130 -4.69 1.16 5.17
N ALA A 131 -4.99 1.20 6.47
CA ALA A 131 -6.25 1.77 6.97
C ALA A 131 -6.35 3.28 6.71
N LEU A 132 -5.25 4.02 6.90
CA LEU A 132 -5.19 5.44 6.58
C LEU A 132 -5.45 5.67 5.08
N ALA A 133 -4.81 4.89 4.21
CA ALA A 133 -5.03 4.97 2.77
C ALA A 133 -6.49 4.66 2.39
N GLY A 134 -7.10 3.64 3.02
CA GLY A 134 -8.52 3.31 2.83
C GLY A 134 -9.45 4.43 3.27
N GLY A 135 -9.20 5.06 4.42
CA GLY A 135 -9.98 6.19 4.91
C GLY A 135 -9.88 7.42 4.00
N VAL A 136 -8.68 7.74 3.53
CA VAL A 136 -8.45 8.84 2.56
C VAL A 136 -9.16 8.56 1.24
N LEU A 137 -9.10 7.31 0.76
CA LEU A 137 -9.75 6.90 -0.48
C LEU A 137 -11.27 7.00 -0.38
N ALA A 138 -11.86 6.54 0.73
CA ALA A 138 -13.30 6.62 0.97
C ALA A 138 -13.78 8.09 0.99
N GLN A 139 -13.04 8.98 1.64
CA GLN A 139 -13.36 10.41 1.64
C GLN A 139 -13.24 11.05 0.26
N LYS A 140 -12.23 10.66 -0.54
CA LYS A 140 -12.08 11.16 -1.92
C LYS A 140 -13.23 10.70 -2.81
N GLN A 141 -13.71 9.48 -2.63
CA GLN A 141 -14.79 8.90 -3.43
C GLN A 141 -16.19 9.31 -2.94
N ALA A 142 -16.26 9.92 -1.74
CA ALA A 142 -17.51 10.23 -1.03
C ALA A 142 -18.41 9.00 -0.78
N PHE A 143 -17.84 7.81 -0.77
CA PHE A 143 -18.53 6.58 -0.36
C PHE A 143 -17.54 5.55 0.18
N PHE A 144 -18.04 4.70 1.09
CA PHE A 144 -17.37 3.50 1.56
C PHE A 144 -17.89 2.29 0.78
N ASP A 145 -16.99 1.44 0.32
CA ASP A 145 -17.31 0.14 -0.27
C ASP A 145 -16.35 -0.90 0.31
N ILE A 146 -16.92 -1.95 0.88
CA ILE A 146 -16.18 -3.01 1.55
C ILE A 146 -15.29 -3.81 0.59
N SER A 147 -15.62 -3.83 -0.70
CA SER A 147 -14.92 -4.60 -1.74
C SER A 147 -13.78 -3.84 -2.43
N ILE A 148 -13.62 -2.54 -2.18
CA ILE A 148 -12.53 -1.72 -2.77
C ILE A 148 -11.15 -2.29 -2.42
N GLY A 149 -11.00 -2.88 -1.22
CA GLY A 149 -9.76 -3.52 -0.78
C GLY A 149 -9.36 -4.74 -1.60
N THR A 150 -10.33 -5.44 -2.21
CA THR A 150 -10.05 -6.62 -3.02
C THR A 150 -9.37 -6.21 -4.34
N GLY A 151 -8.17 -6.73 -4.58
CA GLY A 151 -7.36 -6.36 -5.75
C GLY A 151 -6.32 -5.26 -5.51
N THR A 152 -6.44 -4.45 -4.45
CA THR A 152 -5.40 -3.46 -4.10
C THR A 152 -4.08 -4.14 -3.72
N MET A 153 -4.12 -5.38 -3.23
CA MET A 153 -2.93 -6.19 -2.96
C MET A 153 -2.08 -6.40 -4.22
N VAL A 154 -2.73 -6.73 -5.34
CA VAL A 154 -2.06 -6.94 -6.64
C VAL A 154 -1.40 -5.63 -7.09
N PHE A 155 -2.12 -4.51 -7.01
CA PHE A 155 -1.59 -3.18 -7.31
C PHE A 155 -0.43 -2.81 -6.39
N GLY A 156 -0.54 -3.05 -5.09
CA GLY A 156 0.51 -2.77 -4.12
C GLY A 156 1.78 -3.56 -4.43
N LEU A 157 1.66 -4.86 -4.67
CA LEU A 157 2.79 -5.74 -4.99
C LEU A 157 3.46 -5.31 -6.30
N ALA A 158 2.68 -5.03 -7.35
CA ALA A 158 3.20 -4.53 -8.62
C ALA A 158 3.98 -3.22 -8.46
N SER A 159 3.44 -2.28 -7.67
CA SER A 159 4.08 -1.00 -7.40
C SER A 159 5.41 -1.15 -6.65
N VAL A 160 5.47 -2.04 -5.65
CA VAL A 160 6.70 -2.32 -4.90
C VAL A 160 7.74 -2.97 -5.81
N ILE A 161 7.37 -3.99 -6.57
CA ILE A 161 8.29 -4.69 -7.47
C ILE A 161 8.84 -3.73 -8.53
N LEU A 162 7.95 -2.98 -9.19
CA LEU A 162 8.35 -1.99 -10.20
C LEU A 162 9.28 -0.93 -9.60
N GLY A 163 8.90 -0.39 -8.44
CA GLY A 163 9.68 0.65 -7.76
C GLY A 163 11.06 0.16 -7.33
N THR A 164 11.11 -0.97 -6.62
CA THR A 164 12.37 -1.48 -6.10
C THR A 164 13.32 -1.95 -7.19
N GLN A 165 12.82 -2.55 -8.27
CA GLN A 165 13.68 -3.10 -9.31
C GLN A 165 14.14 -2.04 -10.32
N LEU A 166 13.23 -1.17 -10.77
CA LEU A 166 13.58 -0.12 -11.71
C LEU A 166 14.56 0.87 -11.10
N PHE A 167 14.35 1.23 -9.84
CA PHE A 167 15.17 2.21 -9.14
C PHE A 167 16.34 1.62 -8.34
N HIS A 168 16.48 0.28 -8.30
CA HIS A 168 17.66 -0.39 -7.72
C HIS A 168 18.99 0.11 -8.35
N ARG A 169 18.95 0.44 -9.61
CA ARG A 169 20.11 0.94 -10.37
C ARG A 169 20.54 2.35 -9.94
N PHE A 170 19.65 3.11 -9.32
CA PHE A 170 19.94 4.44 -8.78
C PHE A 170 20.29 4.35 -7.30
N GLY A 171 21.40 3.71 -6.96
CA GLY A 171 21.87 3.32 -5.61
C GLY A 171 21.81 4.34 -4.48
N LYS A 172 21.31 5.56 -4.73
CA LYS A 172 21.13 6.63 -3.74
C LYS A 172 19.67 6.83 -3.28
N LEU A 173 18.70 6.13 -3.91
CA LEU A 173 17.29 6.33 -3.58
C LEU A 173 16.85 5.42 -2.43
N LYS A 174 16.19 6.00 -1.43
CA LYS A 174 15.57 5.22 -0.34
C LYS A 174 14.46 4.33 -0.92
N ALA A 175 14.33 3.10 -0.41
CA ALA A 175 13.31 2.14 -0.83
C ALA A 175 11.89 2.72 -0.79
N THR A 176 11.56 3.53 0.22
CA THR A 176 10.28 4.22 0.35
C THR A 176 9.98 5.18 -0.82
N THR A 177 11.00 5.92 -1.28
CA THR A 177 10.87 6.81 -2.44
C THR A 177 10.70 6.00 -3.73
N ALA A 178 11.44 4.91 -3.86
CA ALA A 178 11.35 4.01 -5.00
C ALA A 178 9.95 3.40 -5.14
N VAL A 179 9.33 2.99 -4.02
CA VAL A 179 7.95 2.44 -4.02
C VAL A 179 6.92 3.49 -4.44
N ILE A 180 7.04 4.73 -3.96
CA ILE A 180 6.13 5.83 -4.37
C ILE A 180 6.27 6.08 -5.88
N ALA A 181 7.49 6.17 -6.39
CA ALA A 181 7.74 6.34 -7.82
C ALA A 181 7.20 5.16 -8.64
N GLY A 182 7.36 3.93 -8.14
CA GLY A 182 6.80 2.71 -8.74
C GLY A 182 5.27 2.74 -8.80
N ALA A 183 4.62 3.21 -7.74
CA ALA A 183 3.16 3.36 -7.71
C ALA A 183 2.65 4.38 -8.73
N ILE A 184 3.34 5.51 -8.85
CA ILE A 184 3.01 6.54 -9.86
C ILE A 184 3.20 5.98 -11.27
N LEU A 185 4.33 5.33 -11.52
CA LEU A 185 4.65 4.75 -12.84
C LEU A 185 3.65 3.67 -13.22
N TYR A 186 3.30 2.77 -12.29
CA TYR A 186 2.29 1.74 -12.53
C TYR A 186 0.93 2.36 -12.90
N LYS A 187 0.49 3.37 -12.16
CA LYS A 187 -0.77 4.08 -12.46
C LYS A 187 -0.71 4.83 -13.79
N ALA A 188 0.44 5.40 -14.13
CA ALA A 188 0.64 6.03 -15.43
C ALA A 188 0.54 5.02 -16.58
N CYS A 189 1.14 3.83 -16.43
CA CYS A 189 1.01 2.75 -17.41
C CYS A 189 -0.45 2.32 -17.59
N VAL A 190 -1.18 2.12 -16.49
CA VAL A 190 -2.60 1.76 -16.54
C VAL A 190 -3.42 2.87 -17.21
N ALA A 191 -3.19 4.13 -16.85
CA ALA A 191 -3.88 5.28 -17.44
C ALA A 191 -3.59 5.40 -18.94
N PHE A 192 -2.34 5.17 -19.35
CA PHE A 192 -1.94 5.17 -20.76
C PHE A 192 -2.70 4.10 -21.56
N VAL A 193 -2.75 2.86 -21.07
CA VAL A 193 -3.48 1.77 -21.73
C VAL A 193 -4.98 2.09 -21.87
N ILE A 194 -5.59 2.68 -20.83
CA ILE A 194 -7.00 3.10 -20.88
C ILE A 194 -7.21 4.22 -21.91
N SER A 195 -6.27 5.17 -21.99
CA SER A 195 -6.40 6.32 -22.91
C SER A 195 -6.36 5.92 -24.39
N MET A 196 -5.72 4.79 -24.70
CA MET A 196 -5.70 4.25 -26.08
C MET A 196 -7.07 3.75 -26.57
N ARG A 197 -8.10 3.75 -25.72
CA ARG A 197 -9.49 3.31 -26.02
C ARG A 197 -9.61 1.90 -26.62
N ILE A 198 -8.54 1.09 -26.54
CA ILE A 198 -8.51 -0.29 -27.05
C ILE A 198 -9.33 -1.21 -26.14
N VAL A 199 -9.50 -0.81 -24.88
CA VAL A 199 -10.04 -1.66 -23.82
C VAL A 199 -11.23 -1.00 -23.13
N LYS A 200 -12.28 -1.78 -22.91
CA LYS A 200 -13.46 -1.32 -22.16
C LYS A 200 -13.13 -1.24 -20.67
N ALA A 201 -13.78 -0.34 -19.94
CA ALA A 201 -13.61 -0.18 -18.49
C ALA A 201 -13.89 -1.46 -17.69
N THR A 202 -14.68 -2.39 -18.25
CA THR A 202 -14.95 -3.72 -17.69
C THR A 202 -13.70 -4.60 -17.59
N ASP A 203 -12.74 -4.40 -18.48
CA ASP A 203 -11.55 -5.27 -18.61
C ASP A 203 -10.35 -4.74 -17.83
N LEU A 204 -10.55 -3.71 -16.98
CA LEU A 204 -9.51 -3.12 -16.13
C LEU A 204 -8.78 -4.15 -15.26
N LYS A 205 -9.49 -5.13 -14.72
CA LYS A 205 -8.89 -6.19 -13.90
C LYS A 205 -7.97 -7.08 -14.73
N LEU A 206 -8.35 -7.38 -15.96
CA LEU A 206 -7.53 -8.17 -16.89
C LEU A 206 -6.26 -7.40 -17.28
N ILE A 207 -6.41 -6.10 -17.58
CA ILE A 207 -5.27 -5.24 -17.92
C ILE A 207 -4.28 -5.16 -16.76
N THR A 208 -4.78 -4.91 -15.55
CA THR A 208 -3.93 -4.82 -14.36
C THR A 208 -3.18 -6.13 -14.11
N ALA A 209 -3.82 -7.27 -14.33
CA ALA A 209 -3.17 -8.58 -14.23
C ALA A 209 -2.11 -8.80 -15.33
N ALA A 210 -2.40 -8.39 -16.57
CA ALA A 210 -1.47 -8.48 -17.69
C ALA A 210 -0.24 -7.58 -17.47
N ILE A 211 -0.45 -6.36 -17.01
CA ILE A 211 0.65 -5.43 -16.68
C ILE A 211 1.51 -6.02 -15.55
N LEU A 212 0.90 -6.59 -14.51
CA LEU A 212 1.64 -7.24 -13.43
C LEU A 212 2.49 -8.40 -13.96
N LEU A 213 1.90 -9.24 -14.80
CA LEU A 213 2.62 -10.37 -15.40
C LEU A 213 3.83 -9.89 -16.22
N LEU A 214 3.64 -8.86 -17.04
CA LEU A 214 4.75 -8.27 -17.81
C LEU A 214 5.84 -7.72 -16.90
N ILE A 215 5.48 -7.00 -15.83
CA ILE A 215 6.43 -6.49 -14.86
C ILE A 215 7.21 -7.62 -14.21
N LEU A 216 6.56 -8.72 -13.83
CA LEU A 216 7.22 -9.87 -13.23
C LEU A 216 8.20 -10.55 -14.18
N ILE A 217 7.81 -10.76 -15.45
CA ILE A 217 8.68 -11.37 -16.49
C ILE A 217 9.91 -10.49 -16.75
N VAL A 218 9.70 -9.18 -16.94
CA VAL A 218 10.80 -8.22 -17.16
C VAL A 218 11.73 -8.18 -15.95
N SER A 219 11.16 -8.19 -14.77
CA SER A 219 11.85 -8.22 -13.49
C SER A 219 12.75 -9.45 -13.33
N ASP A 220 12.23 -10.63 -13.61
CA ASP A 220 13.00 -11.89 -13.52
C ASP A 220 14.12 -11.94 -14.58
N SER A 221 13.84 -11.47 -15.78
CA SER A 221 14.83 -11.36 -16.85
C SER A 221 15.98 -10.42 -16.50
N MET A 222 15.70 -9.30 -15.82
CA MET A 222 16.73 -8.37 -15.36
C MET A 222 17.59 -8.97 -14.23
N LYS A 223 17.01 -9.73 -13.31
CA LYS A 223 17.74 -10.43 -12.24
C LYS A 223 18.70 -11.48 -12.81
N ARG A 224 18.25 -12.27 -13.79
CA ARG A 224 19.08 -13.30 -14.44
C ARG A 224 20.29 -12.69 -15.18
N LYS A 225 20.08 -11.55 -15.86
CA LYS A 225 21.20 -10.85 -16.54
C LYS A 225 22.20 -10.25 -15.55
N GLY A 226 21.77 -9.77 -14.39
CA GLY A 226 22.66 -9.27 -13.34
C GLY A 226 23.50 -10.35 -12.67
N ALA A 227 22.98 -11.57 -12.54
CA ALA A 227 23.68 -12.71 -11.96
C ALA A 227 24.74 -13.34 -12.90
N HIS A 228 24.69 -13.06 -14.21
CA HIS A 228 25.69 -13.50 -15.19
C HIS A 228 26.90 -12.55 -15.33
N HIS A 229 26.84 -11.38 -14.71
CA HIS A 229 27.92 -10.37 -14.74
C HIS A 229 28.59 -10.14 -13.37
N ALA A 230 28.25 -10.91 -12.36
CA ALA A 230 28.89 -10.95 -11.05
C ALA A 230 29.60 -12.31 -10.83
#